data_72a16cb3299b4667af20c1c4c4f57c64
#
_entry.id   72a16cb3299b4667af20c1c4c4f57c64
#
_cell.length_a   1.000
_cell.length_b   1.000
_cell.length_c   1.000
_cell.angle_alpha   90.00
_cell.angle_beta   90.00
_cell.angle_gamma   90.00
#
_symmetry.space_group_name_H-M   'P 1'
#
loop_
_entity.id
_entity.type
_entity.pdbx_description
1 polymer ?
#
loop_
_entity_poly.entity_id
_entity_poly.type
_entity_poly.pdbx_seq_one_letter_code
_entity_poly.pdbx_strand_id
1 'polypeptide(L)'
;MDRFIAFDVETPNAYNHRMSSIGVAVIEQGKIVESFSSLIDPETHFDAFNISLTGISPEMVETAPTFPELWNEIGEIMCSGVLVAHNAAFDMRVLSKCLMHYEIDTPRTAKYLCTVTMGRKCFPSLPNHKLDTLCRCRGIALEHHRADSDSLACAALLLDYMAQGMRPEPFIRTYDLWNGNTMRTYQGKR
;
A
#
# COMPACT_ATOMS: atom_id res chain seq x y z
N MET A 1 19.73 5.25 6.58
CA MET A 1 19.17 5.12 5.22
C MET A 1 17.74 4.68 5.39
N ASP A 2 16.82 5.31 4.68
CA ASP A 2 15.41 5.01 4.89
C ASP A 2 15.05 3.71 4.18
N ARG A 3 14.39 2.82 4.92
CA ARG A 3 13.76 1.62 4.41
C ARG A 3 12.32 1.98 4.07
N PHE A 4 11.90 1.67 2.85
CA PHE A 4 10.54 1.88 2.40
C PHE A 4 9.88 0.54 2.08
N ILE A 5 8.62 0.41 2.43
CA ILE A 5 7.81 -0.79 2.22
C ILE A 5 6.64 -0.37 1.33
N ALA A 6 6.79 -0.57 0.02
CA ALA A 6 5.69 -0.35 -0.90
C ALA A 6 4.70 -1.51 -0.78
N PHE A 7 3.41 -1.20 -0.69
CA PHE A 7 2.38 -2.21 -0.60
C PHE A 7 1.10 -1.75 -1.30
N ASP A 8 0.31 -2.72 -1.70
CA ASP A 8 -1.01 -2.56 -2.29
C ASP A 8 -1.92 -3.66 -1.80
N VAL A 9 -3.21 -3.39 -1.63
CA VAL A 9 -4.18 -4.34 -1.12
C VAL A 9 -5.43 -4.41 -1.99
N GLU A 10 -5.94 -5.64 -2.19
CA GLU A 10 -7.25 -5.86 -2.79
C GLU A 10 -8.27 -6.21 -1.73
N THR A 11 -9.53 -5.80 -1.96
CA THR A 11 -10.61 -6.01 -1.00
C THR A 11 -11.73 -6.86 -1.59
N PRO A 12 -12.37 -7.74 -0.79
CA PRO A 12 -13.43 -8.61 -1.27
C PRO A 12 -14.76 -7.88 -1.52
N ASN A 13 -14.98 -6.73 -0.86
CA ASN A 13 -16.24 -6.00 -0.92
C ASN A 13 -16.09 -4.51 -0.63
N ALA A 14 -17.17 -3.75 -0.83
CA ALA A 14 -17.21 -2.30 -0.67
C ALA A 14 -17.03 -1.79 0.78
N TYR A 15 -17.16 -2.65 1.79
CA TYR A 15 -16.92 -2.24 3.19
C TYR A 15 -15.45 -1.93 3.46
N ASN A 16 -14.52 -2.54 2.71
CA ASN A 16 -13.08 -2.33 2.82
C ASN A 16 -12.57 -2.53 4.26
N HIS A 17 -13.09 -3.55 4.94
CA HIS A 17 -12.71 -3.91 6.32
C HIS A 17 -11.77 -5.10 6.37
N ARG A 18 -11.62 -5.80 5.25
CA ARG A 18 -10.78 -6.97 5.04
C ARG A 18 -10.02 -6.80 3.74
N MET A 19 -8.93 -7.50 3.62
CA MET A 19 -8.20 -7.65 2.36
C MET A 19 -8.29 -9.08 1.85
N SER A 20 -8.37 -9.25 0.54
CA SER A 20 -8.35 -10.53 -0.16
C SER A 20 -7.01 -10.82 -0.83
N SER A 21 -6.15 -9.81 -0.92
CA SER A 21 -4.77 -9.95 -1.37
C SER A 21 -3.92 -8.80 -0.85
N ILE A 22 -2.62 -9.03 -0.74
CA ILE A 22 -1.61 -8.01 -0.49
C ILE A 22 -0.38 -8.28 -1.35
N GLY A 23 0.19 -7.21 -1.89
CA GLY A 23 1.51 -7.19 -2.50
C GLY A 23 2.44 -6.29 -1.71
N VAL A 24 3.69 -6.68 -1.56
CA VAL A 24 4.70 -5.92 -0.82
C VAL A 24 6.01 -5.91 -1.59
N ALA A 25 6.67 -4.76 -1.63
CA ALA A 25 8.02 -4.60 -2.17
C ALA A 25 8.89 -3.77 -1.21
N VAL A 26 9.98 -4.35 -0.78
CA VAL A 26 10.93 -3.73 0.16
C VAL A 26 11.99 -2.96 -0.61
N ILE A 27 12.18 -1.70 -0.26
CA ILE A 27 13.15 -0.82 -0.89
C ILE A 27 14.23 -0.44 0.14
N GLU A 28 15.47 -0.76 -0.19
CA GLU A 28 16.65 -0.39 0.57
C GLU A 28 17.74 0.13 -0.37
N GLN A 29 18.48 1.13 0.06
CA GLN A 29 19.63 1.67 -0.68
C GLN A 29 19.31 2.01 -2.16
N GLY A 30 18.07 2.49 -2.41
CA GLY A 30 17.64 2.86 -3.76
C GLY A 30 17.34 1.68 -4.68
N LYS A 31 17.08 0.50 -4.15
CA LYS A 31 16.76 -0.72 -4.91
C LYS A 31 15.62 -1.49 -4.25
N ILE A 32 14.82 -2.18 -5.04
CA ILE A 32 13.91 -3.21 -4.55
C ILE A 32 14.76 -4.42 -4.21
N VAL A 33 14.78 -4.81 -2.93
CA VAL A 33 15.61 -5.91 -2.42
C VAL A 33 14.81 -7.19 -2.19
N GLU A 34 13.49 -7.06 -2.00
CA GLU A 34 12.57 -8.17 -1.76
C GLU A 34 11.19 -7.79 -2.26
N SER A 35 10.44 -8.75 -2.75
CA SER A 35 9.02 -8.61 -3.04
C SER A 35 8.29 -9.92 -2.82
N PHE A 36 7.07 -9.84 -2.35
CA PHE A 36 6.18 -10.99 -2.22
C PHE A 36 4.72 -10.56 -2.37
N SER A 37 3.85 -11.51 -2.57
CA SER A 37 2.41 -11.31 -2.56
C SER A 37 1.71 -12.54 -2.01
N SER A 38 0.52 -12.34 -1.45
CA SER A 38 -0.33 -13.42 -0.98
C SER A 38 -1.79 -13.11 -1.27
N LEU A 39 -2.54 -14.12 -1.66
CA LEU A 39 -3.98 -14.15 -1.45
C LEU A 39 -4.24 -14.28 0.05
N ILE A 40 -5.39 -13.80 0.51
CA ILE A 40 -5.80 -13.82 1.91
C ILE A 40 -7.26 -14.27 1.96
N ASP A 41 -7.58 -15.25 2.81
CA ASP A 41 -8.97 -15.52 3.16
C ASP A 41 -9.50 -14.35 3.99
N PRO A 42 -10.43 -13.53 3.45
CA PRO A 42 -10.93 -12.37 4.15
C PRO A 42 -11.99 -12.70 5.20
N GLU A 43 -12.39 -13.98 5.33
CA GLU A 43 -13.45 -14.48 6.24
C GLU A 43 -14.76 -13.67 6.11
N THR A 44 -15.08 -13.24 4.89
CA THR A 44 -16.27 -12.46 4.58
C THR A 44 -16.73 -12.66 3.14
N HIS A 45 -17.93 -12.18 2.79
CA HIS A 45 -18.45 -12.28 1.44
C HIS A 45 -17.70 -11.42 0.43
N PHE A 46 -17.80 -11.81 -0.82
CA PHE A 46 -17.29 -11.05 -1.96
C PHE A 46 -18.42 -10.37 -2.72
N ASP A 47 -18.24 -9.12 -3.08
CA ASP A 47 -19.12 -8.41 -4.00
C ASP A 47 -18.74 -8.73 -5.46
N ALA A 48 -19.74 -8.91 -6.32
CA ALA A 48 -19.50 -9.18 -7.75
C ALA A 48 -18.65 -8.10 -8.43
N PHE A 49 -18.79 -6.84 -7.99
CA PHE A 49 -17.96 -5.74 -8.48
C PHE A 49 -16.47 -5.95 -8.14
N ASN A 50 -16.17 -6.32 -6.90
CA ASN A 50 -14.80 -6.54 -6.46
C ASN A 50 -14.17 -7.75 -7.17
N ILE A 51 -14.93 -8.84 -7.33
CA ILE A 51 -14.48 -10.00 -8.14
C ILE A 51 -14.16 -9.57 -9.58
N SER A 52 -15.04 -8.80 -10.21
CA SER A 52 -14.81 -8.32 -11.58
C SER A 52 -13.61 -7.38 -11.69
N LEU A 53 -13.32 -6.59 -10.64
CA LEU A 53 -12.23 -5.62 -10.62
C LEU A 53 -10.88 -6.29 -10.41
N THR A 54 -10.78 -7.20 -9.44
CA THR A 54 -9.52 -7.78 -8.97
C THR A 54 -9.24 -9.17 -9.58
N GLY A 55 -10.29 -9.82 -10.09
CA GLY A 55 -10.23 -11.21 -10.54
C GLY A 55 -10.17 -12.24 -9.39
N ILE A 56 -10.22 -11.80 -8.13
CA ILE A 56 -10.14 -12.69 -6.96
C ILE A 56 -11.55 -13.16 -6.59
N SER A 57 -11.77 -14.48 -6.63
CA SER A 57 -13.03 -15.11 -6.25
C SER A 57 -12.92 -15.80 -4.88
N PRO A 58 -14.06 -16.11 -4.23
CA PRO A 58 -14.07 -16.87 -2.96
C PRO A 58 -13.30 -18.19 -3.05
N GLU A 59 -13.43 -18.91 -4.15
CA GLU A 59 -12.77 -20.21 -4.36
C GLU A 59 -11.25 -20.09 -4.39
N MET A 60 -10.72 -18.95 -4.87
CA MET A 60 -9.28 -18.72 -4.94
C MET A 60 -8.63 -18.52 -3.58
N VAL A 61 -9.39 -18.06 -2.60
CA VAL A 61 -8.90 -17.76 -1.25
C VAL A 61 -9.23 -18.83 -0.21
N GLU A 62 -9.99 -19.86 -0.58
CA GLU A 62 -10.46 -20.91 0.34
C GLU A 62 -9.34 -21.61 1.12
N THR A 63 -8.15 -21.71 0.51
CA THR A 63 -6.96 -22.31 1.13
C THR A 63 -5.86 -21.29 1.42
N ALA A 64 -6.15 -20.00 1.24
CA ALA A 64 -5.20 -18.94 1.54
C ALA A 64 -5.13 -18.72 3.07
N PRO A 65 -4.00 -18.20 3.57
CA PRO A 65 -3.92 -17.81 4.98
C PRO A 65 -4.93 -16.70 5.30
N THR A 66 -5.44 -16.71 6.52
CA THR A 66 -6.13 -15.55 7.09
C THR A 66 -5.17 -14.38 7.33
N PHE A 67 -5.70 -13.17 7.54
CA PHE A 67 -4.84 -12.02 7.80
C PHE A 67 -3.93 -12.19 9.04
N PRO A 68 -4.38 -12.72 10.19
CA PRO A 68 -3.51 -12.96 11.33
C PRO A 68 -2.37 -13.97 11.03
N GLU A 69 -2.65 -15.03 10.29
CA GLU A 69 -1.64 -16.00 9.90
C GLU A 69 -0.56 -15.37 9.03
N LEU A 70 -0.98 -14.63 8.00
CA LEU A 70 -0.04 -13.90 7.14
C LEU A 70 0.72 -12.82 7.92
N TRP A 71 0.07 -12.12 8.87
CA TRP A 71 0.71 -11.07 9.65
C TRP A 71 1.87 -11.58 10.51
N ASN A 72 1.81 -12.82 10.97
CA ASN A 72 2.94 -13.46 11.67
C ASN A 72 4.20 -13.54 10.80
N GLU A 73 4.05 -13.60 9.48
CA GLU A 73 5.17 -13.66 8.52
C GLU A 73 5.64 -12.26 8.10
N ILE A 74 4.69 -11.32 7.86
CA ILE A 74 5.01 -10.04 7.23
C ILE A 74 5.03 -8.86 8.20
N GLY A 75 4.50 -9.02 9.40
CA GLY A 75 4.29 -7.91 10.34
C GLY A 75 5.59 -7.18 10.71
N GLU A 76 6.69 -7.91 10.89
CA GLU A 76 8.00 -7.29 11.14
C GLU A 76 8.45 -6.44 9.94
N ILE A 77 8.25 -6.92 8.72
CA ILE A 77 8.59 -6.19 7.50
C ILE A 77 7.74 -4.92 7.42
N MET A 78 6.41 -5.06 7.58
CA MET A 78 5.47 -3.93 7.51
C MET A 78 5.73 -2.86 8.56
N CYS A 79 6.28 -3.24 9.72
CA CYS A 79 6.64 -2.31 10.81
C CYS A 79 8.07 -1.76 10.70
N SER A 80 8.90 -2.23 9.77
CA SER A 80 10.34 -1.93 9.73
C SER A 80 10.72 -0.65 9.00
N GLY A 81 9.80 0.03 8.32
CA GLY A 81 10.10 1.19 7.48
C GLY A 81 8.94 2.14 7.27
N VAL A 82 9.11 3.02 6.29
CA VAL A 82 8.04 3.92 5.84
C VAL A 82 7.15 3.16 4.85
N LEU A 83 5.87 3.02 5.17
CA LEU A 83 4.88 2.41 4.28
C LEU A 83 4.64 3.32 3.06
N VAL A 84 4.60 2.74 1.88
CA VAL A 84 4.40 3.49 0.63
C VAL A 84 3.25 2.84 -0.14
N ALA A 85 2.26 3.63 -0.57
CA ALA A 85 1.19 3.12 -1.41
C ALA A 85 0.74 4.16 -2.45
N HIS A 86 0.05 3.70 -3.48
CA HIS A 86 -0.51 4.59 -4.50
C HIS A 86 -1.94 4.94 -4.13
N ASN A 87 -2.24 6.21 -3.82
CA ASN A 87 -3.47 6.64 -3.15
C ASN A 87 -3.59 6.07 -1.72
N ALA A 88 -2.49 6.11 -1.00
CA ALA A 88 -2.22 5.46 0.28
C ALA A 88 -3.31 5.59 1.36
N ALA A 89 -4.23 6.55 1.25
CA ALA A 89 -5.34 6.68 2.19
C ALA A 89 -6.28 5.45 2.18
N PHE A 90 -6.38 4.77 1.04
CA PHE A 90 -7.15 3.55 0.91
C PHE A 90 -6.45 2.38 1.63
N ASP A 91 -5.23 2.07 1.21
CA ASP A 91 -4.45 0.92 1.70
C ASP A 91 -4.19 1.01 3.21
N MET A 92 -3.80 2.20 3.68
CA MET A 92 -3.59 2.47 5.11
C MET A 92 -4.87 2.27 5.93
N ARG A 93 -6.04 2.60 5.37
CA ARG A 93 -7.33 2.39 6.03
C ARG A 93 -7.69 0.92 6.10
N VAL A 94 -7.51 0.18 5.00
CA VAL A 94 -7.78 -1.28 4.97
C VAL A 94 -6.86 -1.99 5.95
N LEU A 95 -5.55 -1.68 5.94
CA LEU A 95 -4.57 -2.23 6.88
C LEU A 95 -4.98 -1.95 8.33
N SER A 96 -5.30 -0.70 8.66
CA SER A 96 -5.75 -0.30 10.00
C SER A 96 -6.97 -1.10 10.45
N LYS A 97 -7.97 -1.27 9.57
CA LYS A 97 -9.19 -2.01 9.88
C LYS A 97 -8.94 -3.50 10.10
N CYS A 98 -8.05 -4.12 9.32
CA CYS A 98 -7.65 -5.51 9.53
C CYS A 98 -6.95 -5.67 10.88
N LEU A 99 -5.94 -4.82 11.19
CA LEU A 99 -5.23 -4.86 12.46
C LEU A 99 -6.17 -4.72 13.66
N MET A 100 -7.11 -3.77 13.59
CA MET A 100 -8.10 -3.55 14.66
C MET A 100 -9.09 -4.70 14.79
N HIS A 101 -9.58 -5.25 13.67
CA HIS A 101 -10.58 -6.32 13.70
C HIS A 101 -10.03 -7.60 14.32
N TYR A 102 -8.79 -7.93 14.01
CA TYR A 102 -8.13 -9.13 14.53
C TYR A 102 -7.36 -8.87 15.82
N GLU A 103 -7.51 -7.67 16.41
CA GLU A 103 -6.86 -7.27 17.68
C GLU A 103 -5.33 -7.53 17.67
N ILE A 104 -4.70 -7.29 16.50
CA ILE A 104 -3.27 -7.54 16.35
C ILE A 104 -2.47 -6.46 17.07
N ASP A 105 -1.58 -6.88 17.97
CA ASP A 105 -0.68 -5.96 18.68
C ASP A 105 0.39 -5.41 17.72
N THR A 106 0.32 -4.12 17.48
CA THR A 106 1.24 -3.39 16.61
C THR A 106 1.54 -2.00 17.18
N PRO A 107 2.63 -1.35 16.73
CA PRO A 107 2.82 0.06 17.03
C PRO A 107 1.58 0.88 16.64
N ARG A 108 1.13 1.74 17.54
CA ARG A 108 -0.06 2.58 17.31
C ARG A 108 0.03 3.43 16.05
N THR A 109 1.24 3.82 15.66
CA THR A 109 1.44 4.72 14.53
C THR A 109 2.40 4.14 13.52
N ALA A 110 2.14 4.40 12.24
CA ALA A 110 3.04 4.09 11.14
C ALA A 110 3.40 5.37 10.37
N LYS A 111 4.64 5.46 9.91
CA LYS A 111 5.01 6.45 8.91
C LYS A 111 4.58 5.96 7.54
N TYR A 112 4.03 6.85 6.73
CA TYR A 112 3.63 6.48 5.38
C TYR A 112 3.86 7.62 4.37
N LEU A 113 3.89 7.26 3.10
CA LEU A 113 4.06 8.14 1.95
C LEU A 113 3.08 7.72 0.84
N CYS A 114 2.52 8.72 0.16
CA CYS A 114 1.61 8.51 -0.98
C CYS A 114 2.31 8.90 -2.29
N THR A 115 2.49 7.94 -3.20
CA THR A 115 3.14 8.20 -4.50
C THR A 115 2.33 9.12 -5.41
N VAL A 116 0.99 9.19 -5.27
CA VAL A 116 0.16 10.20 -5.97
C VAL A 116 0.57 11.62 -5.58
N THR A 117 0.83 11.86 -4.29
CA THR A 117 1.21 13.19 -3.80
C THR A 117 2.57 13.62 -4.35
N MET A 118 3.53 12.70 -4.39
CA MET A 118 4.84 12.94 -5.00
C MET A 118 4.71 13.13 -6.51
N GLY A 119 3.93 12.28 -7.20
CA GLY A 119 3.73 12.33 -8.64
C GLY A 119 3.14 13.68 -9.09
N ARG A 120 2.16 14.21 -8.35
CA ARG A 120 1.61 15.56 -8.62
C ARG A 120 2.66 16.66 -8.54
N LYS A 121 3.65 16.49 -7.69
CA LYS A 121 4.74 17.48 -7.57
C LYS A 121 5.83 17.25 -8.63
N CYS A 122 6.11 15.98 -8.95
CA CYS A 122 7.17 15.61 -9.90
C CYS A 122 6.73 15.87 -11.36
N PHE A 123 5.48 15.55 -11.68
CA PHE A 123 4.92 15.63 -13.03
C PHE A 123 3.61 16.43 -13.08
N PRO A 124 3.64 17.73 -12.78
CA PRO A 124 2.41 18.54 -12.62
C PRO A 124 1.59 18.70 -13.90
N SER A 125 2.18 18.47 -15.07
CA SER A 125 1.53 18.62 -16.38
C SER A 125 0.75 17.39 -16.83
N LEU A 126 0.81 16.26 -16.10
CA LEU A 126 0.04 15.07 -16.47
C LEU A 126 -1.46 15.30 -16.26
N PRO A 127 -2.32 14.73 -17.13
CA PRO A 127 -3.77 14.90 -17.06
C PRO A 127 -4.38 14.32 -15.79
N ASN A 128 -3.74 13.29 -15.24
CA ASN A 128 -4.07 12.69 -13.95
C ASN A 128 -2.84 11.95 -13.39
N HIS A 129 -2.95 11.50 -12.15
CA HIS A 129 -1.86 10.80 -11.46
C HIS A 129 -2.32 9.42 -10.97
N LYS A 130 -3.13 8.73 -11.79
CA LYS A 130 -3.46 7.32 -11.56
C LYS A 130 -2.21 6.47 -11.79
N LEU A 131 -2.17 5.29 -11.17
CA LEU A 131 -1.04 4.37 -11.26
C LEU A 131 -0.72 4.02 -12.72
N ASP A 132 -1.73 3.64 -13.50
CA ASP A 132 -1.61 3.30 -14.93
C ASP A 132 -1.06 4.45 -15.78
N THR A 133 -1.50 5.68 -15.50
CA THR A 133 -1.05 6.87 -16.24
C THR A 133 0.42 7.16 -15.95
N LEU A 134 0.82 7.10 -14.68
CA LEU A 134 2.20 7.33 -14.27
C LEU A 134 3.12 6.21 -14.78
N CYS A 135 2.73 4.96 -14.65
CA CYS A 135 3.51 3.82 -15.13
C CYS A 135 3.72 3.88 -16.64
N ARG A 136 2.67 4.16 -17.42
CA ARG A 136 2.78 4.35 -18.88
C ARG A 136 3.71 5.50 -19.24
N CYS A 137 3.61 6.63 -18.53
CA CYS A 137 4.48 7.78 -18.76
C CYS A 137 5.95 7.48 -18.44
N ARG A 138 6.22 6.62 -17.45
CA ARG A 138 7.57 6.31 -16.99
C ARG A 138 8.13 4.99 -17.53
N GLY A 139 7.38 4.26 -18.37
CA GLY A 139 7.81 2.97 -18.92
C GLY A 139 7.90 1.87 -17.85
N ILE A 140 7.09 1.95 -16.79
CA ILE A 140 7.00 0.95 -15.72
C ILE A 140 5.95 -0.07 -16.10
N ALA A 141 6.29 -1.36 -16.01
CA ALA A 141 5.35 -2.46 -16.25
C ALA A 141 4.26 -2.47 -15.18
N LEU A 142 3.02 -2.74 -15.60
CA LEU A 142 1.85 -2.77 -14.72
C LEU A 142 0.80 -3.73 -15.25
N GLU A 143 0.36 -4.66 -14.41
CA GLU A 143 -0.87 -5.43 -14.55
C GLU A 143 -1.84 -4.95 -13.47
N HIS A 144 -2.60 -3.92 -13.78
CA HIS A 144 -3.40 -3.17 -12.80
C HIS A 144 -4.48 -4.02 -12.13
N HIS A 145 -4.76 -3.75 -10.85
CA HIS A 145 -5.63 -4.52 -9.95
C HIS A 145 -5.09 -5.91 -9.58
N ARG A 146 -3.77 -6.01 -9.59
CA ARG A 146 -3.04 -7.13 -9.02
C ARG A 146 -2.07 -6.59 -7.97
N ALA A 147 -2.28 -6.95 -6.72
CA ALA A 147 -1.52 -6.38 -5.61
C ALA A 147 0.00 -6.57 -5.73
N ASP A 148 0.45 -7.69 -6.32
CA ASP A 148 1.87 -7.93 -6.63
C ASP A 148 2.43 -6.92 -7.62
N SER A 149 1.72 -6.71 -8.73
CA SER A 149 2.13 -5.76 -9.77
C SER A 149 2.01 -4.32 -9.31
N ASP A 150 0.93 -3.96 -8.62
CA ASP A 150 0.66 -2.59 -8.17
C ASP A 150 1.65 -2.15 -7.08
N SER A 151 2.03 -3.05 -6.15
CA SER A 151 3.07 -2.78 -5.15
C SER A 151 4.47 -2.57 -5.76
N LEU A 152 4.85 -3.42 -6.74
CA LEU A 152 6.09 -3.26 -7.49
C LEU A 152 6.12 -1.97 -8.30
N ALA A 153 5.02 -1.63 -8.96
CA ALA A 153 4.88 -0.39 -9.71
C ALA A 153 4.95 0.84 -8.78
N CYS A 154 4.32 0.76 -7.60
CA CYS A 154 4.41 1.78 -6.57
C CYS A 154 5.85 1.99 -6.09
N ALA A 155 6.60 0.90 -5.86
CA ALA A 155 8.01 0.94 -5.49
C ALA A 155 8.87 1.57 -6.61
N ALA A 156 8.66 1.14 -7.86
CA ALA A 156 9.38 1.67 -9.01
C ALA A 156 9.12 3.17 -9.22
N LEU A 157 7.88 3.64 -9.01
CA LEU A 157 7.54 5.06 -9.06
C LEU A 157 8.27 5.86 -7.98
N LEU A 158 8.33 5.36 -6.74
CA LEU A 158 9.09 6.04 -5.68
C LEU A 158 10.56 6.18 -6.06
N LEU A 159 11.18 5.11 -6.56
CA LEU A 159 12.57 5.11 -7.02
C LEU A 159 12.79 6.07 -8.19
N ASP A 160 11.85 6.10 -9.15
CA ASP A 160 11.91 7.03 -10.27
C ASP A 160 11.83 8.49 -9.79
N TYR A 161 10.92 8.81 -8.87
CA TYR A 161 10.83 10.17 -8.30
C TYR A 161 12.12 10.57 -7.59
N MET A 162 12.72 9.65 -6.83
CA MET A 162 14.02 9.91 -6.18
C MET A 162 15.14 10.13 -7.21
N ALA A 163 15.15 9.36 -8.30
CA ALA A 163 16.09 9.54 -9.41
C ALA A 163 15.91 10.89 -10.14
N GLN A 164 14.68 11.45 -10.14
CA GLN A 164 14.39 12.81 -10.62
C GLN A 164 14.78 13.90 -9.60
N GLY A 165 15.43 13.53 -8.49
CA GLY A 165 15.87 14.47 -7.46
C GLY A 165 14.82 14.82 -6.41
N MET A 166 13.67 14.12 -6.41
CA MET A 166 12.66 14.31 -5.37
C MET A 166 13.12 13.69 -4.06
N ARG A 167 12.98 14.44 -2.98
CA ARG A 167 13.24 13.95 -1.62
C ARG A 167 11.93 13.44 -1.01
N PRO A 168 11.88 12.20 -0.47
CA PRO A 168 10.65 11.64 0.09
C PRO A 168 10.25 12.27 1.43
N GLU A 169 11.19 12.77 2.24
CA GLU A 169 10.94 13.20 3.61
C GLU A 169 9.82 14.26 3.76
N PRO A 170 9.69 15.27 2.87
CA PRO A 170 8.60 16.24 2.96
C PRO A 170 7.20 15.64 2.75
N PHE A 171 7.13 14.45 2.16
CA PHE A 171 5.88 13.75 1.84
C PHE A 171 5.50 12.69 2.89
N ILE A 172 6.43 12.34 3.80
CA ILE A 172 6.16 11.38 4.87
C ILE A 172 5.16 11.99 5.86
N ARG A 173 4.16 11.19 6.21
CA ARG A 173 3.11 11.51 7.17
C ARG A 173 3.05 10.41 8.23
N THR A 174 2.40 10.68 9.35
CA THR A 174 2.12 9.70 10.39
C THR A 174 0.65 9.33 10.33
N TYR A 175 0.37 8.04 10.36
CA TYR A 175 -0.97 7.46 10.41
C TYR A 175 -1.21 6.85 11.79
N ASP A 176 -2.36 7.12 12.39
CA ASP A 176 -2.81 6.45 13.60
C ASP A 176 -3.59 5.19 13.19
N LEU A 177 -2.95 4.03 13.36
CA LEU A 177 -3.51 2.73 12.97
C LEU A 177 -4.74 2.34 13.81
N TRP A 178 -4.87 2.89 15.02
CA TRP A 178 -5.99 2.60 15.91
C TRP A 178 -7.21 3.49 15.66
N ASN A 179 -7.00 4.72 15.19
CA ASN A 179 -8.08 5.63 14.84
C ASN A 179 -8.37 5.66 13.33
N GLY A 180 -7.57 4.98 12.52
CA GLY A 180 -7.75 4.88 11.07
C GLY A 180 -7.64 6.21 10.34
N ASN A 181 -6.74 7.11 10.77
CA ASN A 181 -6.59 8.44 10.16
C ASN A 181 -5.15 8.97 10.18
N THR A 182 -4.89 9.93 9.29
CA THR A 182 -3.62 10.66 9.28
C THR A 182 -3.56 11.65 10.44
N MET A 183 -2.51 11.57 11.24
CA MET A 183 -2.27 12.52 12.32
C MET A 183 -1.95 13.91 11.76
N ARG A 184 -2.62 14.95 12.27
CA ARG A 184 -2.28 16.33 11.92
C ARG A 184 -0.96 16.69 12.57
N THR A 185 0.06 17.05 11.78
CA THR A 185 1.25 17.71 12.30
C THR A 185 0.84 19.09 12.79
N TYR A 186 0.84 19.27 14.10
CA TYR A 186 0.64 20.60 14.69
C TYR A 186 1.90 21.43 14.36
N GLN A 187 1.86 22.20 13.27
CA GLN A 187 2.83 23.27 13.06
C GLN A 187 2.42 24.38 14.01
N GLY A 188 3.06 24.40 15.18
CA GLY A 188 2.94 25.53 16.11
C GLY A 188 3.27 26.80 15.34
N LYS A 189 2.32 27.72 15.25
CA LYS A 189 2.60 29.09 14.77
C LYS A 189 3.69 29.66 15.68
N ARG A 190 4.88 29.85 15.13
CA ARG A 190 5.89 30.74 15.70
C ARG A 190 5.56 32.16 15.29
#